data_8f7572811bd33fed26372e1ae9942c7d
#
_entry.id   8f7572811bd33fed26372e1ae9942c7d
#
_cell.length_a   1.000
_cell.length_b   1.000
_cell.length_c   1.000
_cell.angle_alpha   90.00
_cell.angle_beta   90.00
_cell.angle_gamma   90.00
#
_symmetry.space_group_name_H-M   'P 1'
#
loop_
_entity.id
_entity.type
_entity.pdbx_description
1 polymer ?
#
loop_
_entity_poly.entity_id
_entity_poly.type
_entity_poly.pdbx_seq_one_letter_code
_entity_poly.pdbx_strand_id
1 'polypeptide(L)'
;MKNYLYTATITLVILGSIGMVKIYPTTNQDALPSFVLKTKIAKDSVYKEVFDHSGFNALLQKNVSPEGNVNYKAFKKDRTVLRMYLHALGRKTPTENWSKQEKLAYWINAYNAMTIDLIIRNQPIGSIKDIDNPWKQSLWKLGGAMYNLDTIEHQILRKMEDPRIHFAINCASFSCPVLLNEAFTAHSVDTQLEALTIRFINDTQRNTITPQAITISKIFKWFSKDFKKNQSLIEFLNTYSTIKIQRNAKINYLDYNWELNN
;
A
#
# COMPACT_ATOMS: atom_id res chain seq x y z
N MET A 1 -44.44 6.22 -57.24
CA MET A 1 -43.70 5.33 -56.42
C MET A 1 -42.28 5.92 -56.30
N LYS A 2 -41.94 6.49 -55.17
CA LYS A 2 -40.65 7.17 -54.92
C LYS A 2 -39.74 6.23 -54.14
N ASN A 3 -38.62 5.82 -54.76
CA ASN A 3 -37.57 5.01 -54.13
C ASN A 3 -36.67 5.93 -53.27
N TYR A 4 -36.55 5.64 -52.02
CA TYR A 4 -35.51 6.23 -51.14
C TYR A 4 -34.33 5.27 -51.02
N LEU A 5 -33.19 5.68 -51.53
CA LEU A 5 -31.90 5.03 -51.26
C LEU A 5 -31.38 5.49 -49.86
N TYR A 6 -31.14 4.52 -49.00
CA TYR A 6 -30.39 4.74 -47.74
C TYR A 6 -28.92 4.46 -47.99
N THR A 7 -28.10 5.50 -47.94
CA THR A 7 -26.63 5.35 -47.85
C THR A 7 -26.24 5.18 -46.39
N ALA A 8 -25.73 4.01 -46.05
CA ALA A 8 -25.15 3.72 -44.74
C ALA A 8 -23.70 4.27 -44.69
N THR A 9 -23.49 5.27 -43.83
CA THR A 9 -22.15 5.78 -43.54
C THR A 9 -21.61 5.01 -42.33
N ILE A 10 -20.54 4.23 -42.52
CA ILE A 10 -19.82 3.56 -41.44
C ILE A 10 -18.90 4.60 -40.78
N THR A 11 -19.21 4.97 -39.55
CA THR A 11 -18.34 5.81 -38.74
C THR A 11 -17.45 4.94 -37.84
N LEU A 12 -16.16 5.01 -38.08
CA LEU A 12 -15.13 4.36 -37.30
C LEU A 12 -15.04 5.05 -35.90
N VAL A 13 -15.40 4.35 -34.84
CA VAL A 13 -15.29 4.87 -33.49
C VAL A 13 -13.90 4.58 -32.95
N ILE A 14 -13.06 5.62 -32.83
CA ILE A 14 -11.82 5.58 -32.07
C ILE A 14 -12.18 5.86 -30.62
N LEU A 15 -12.06 4.86 -29.75
CA LEU A 15 -12.22 4.96 -28.30
C LEU A 15 -11.02 5.70 -27.68
N GLY A 16 -11.14 7.02 -27.58
CA GLY A 16 -10.34 7.81 -26.65
C GLY A 16 -11.26 8.36 -25.59
N SER A 17 -10.90 8.19 -24.33
CA SER A 17 -11.66 8.63 -23.16
C SER A 17 -11.82 10.17 -23.14
N ILE A 18 -12.93 10.68 -23.66
CA ILE A 18 -13.32 12.10 -23.56
C ILE A 18 -14.65 12.14 -22.78
N GLY A 19 -14.66 12.89 -21.68
CA GLY A 19 -15.83 13.09 -20.85
C GLY A 19 -17.01 13.67 -21.64
N MET A 20 -18.22 13.13 -21.41
CA MET A 20 -19.45 13.58 -22.03
C MET A 20 -19.79 15.01 -21.62
N VAL A 21 -19.75 15.94 -22.57
CA VAL A 21 -20.36 17.28 -22.44
C VAL A 21 -21.77 17.20 -23.00
N LYS A 22 -22.78 17.41 -22.16
CA LYS A 22 -24.18 17.57 -22.62
C LYS A 22 -24.32 18.93 -23.29
N ILE A 23 -24.62 18.93 -24.58
CA ILE A 23 -24.93 20.14 -25.35
C ILE A 23 -26.44 20.33 -25.34
N TYR A 24 -26.93 21.44 -24.83
CA TYR A 24 -28.32 21.90 -24.98
C TYR A 24 -28.39 22.91 -26.14
N PRO A 25 -29.39 22.86 -27.03
CA PRO A 25 -29.56 23.85 -28.07
C PRO A 25 -30.10 25.14 -27.48
N THR A 26 -29.40 26.24 -27.55
CA THR A 26 -29.92 27.57 -27.31
C THR A 26 -30.00 28.34 -28.62
N THR A 27 -31.22 28.71 -29.00
CA THR A 27 -31.50 29.75 -30.01
C THR A 27 -31.37 31.09 -29.32
N ASN A 28 -30.28 31.84 -29.57
CA ASN A 28 -30.23 33.28 -29.76
C ASN A 28 -28.80 33.70 -30.13
N GLN A 29 -28.69 34.45 -31.20
CA GLN A 29 -27.47 35.12 -31.65
C GLN A 29 -27.19 36.30 -30.73
N ASP A 30 -26.15 36.23 -29.93
CA ASP A 30 -25.37 37.38 -29.46
C ASP A 30 -24.00 36.91 -28.99
N ALA A 31 -23.00 37.64 -29.44
CA ALA A 31 -21.57 37.54 -29.25
C ALA A 31 -21.03 36.52 -28.21
N LEU A 32 -20.34 35.49 -28.72
CA LEU A 32 -19.54 34.58 -27.91
C LEU A 32 -18.24 35.27 -27.41
N PRO A 33 -18.02 35.33 -26.08
CA PRO A 33 -16.67 35.65 -25.60
C PRO A 33 -15.75 34.46 -25.92
N SER A 34 -14.63 34.73 -26.54
CA SER A 34 -13.60 33.72 -26.81
C SER A 34 -13.01 33.19 -25.49
N PHE A 35 -13.57 32.09 -25.00
CA PHE A 35 -13.04 31.34 -23.89
C PHE A 35 -11.88 30.47 -24.41
N VAL A 36 -10.65 31.02 -24.36
CA VAL A 36 -9.45 30.22 -24.57
C VAL A 36 -9.31 29.27 -23.39
N LEU A 37 -9.82 28.06 -23.54
CA LEU A 37 -9.47 26.95 -22.65
C LEU A 37 -7.97 26.70 -22.80
N LYS A 38 -7.18 27.29 -21.92
CA LYS A 38 -5.81 26.83 -21.65
C LYS A 38 -5.93 25.45 -21.01
N THR A 39 -6.09 24.40 -21.80
CA THR A 39 -5.78 23.05 -21.38
C THR A 39 -4.32 23.03 -21.00
N LYS A 40 -4.05 23.11 -19.72
CA LYS A 40 -2.74 22.80 -19.15
C LYS A 40 -2.55 21.31 -19.39
N ILE A 41 -2.01 20.94 -20.55
CA ILE A 41 -1.45 19.61 -20.75
C ILE A 41 -0.33 19.55 -19.72
N ALA A 42 -0.60 18.93 -18.57
CA ALA A 42 0.46 18.49 -17.71
C ALA A 42 1.34 17.61 -18.62
N LYS A 43 2.55 18.06 -18.91
CA LYS A 43 3.59 17.16 -19.38
C LYS A 43 3.69 16.10 -18.31
N ASP A 44 3.17 14.91 -18.59
CA ASP A 44 3.56 13.71 -17.89
C ASP A 44 5.07 13.57 -18.08
N SER A 45 5.82 14.23 -17.22
CA SER A 45 7.21 13.87 -17.02
C SER A 45 7.14 12.43 -16.57
N VAL A 46 7.60 11.49 -17.40
CA VAL A 46 7.74 10.08 -17.04
C VAL A 46 8.62 10.08 -15.79
N TYR A 47 7.97 9.98 -14.61
CA TYR A 47 8.67 9.94 -13.34
C TYR A 47 9.46 8.64 -13.33
N LYS A 48 10.77 8.75 -13.56
CA LYS A 48 11.66 7.59 -13.51
C LYS A 48 11.98 7.31 -12.05
N GLU A 49 11.40 6.26 -11.52
CA GLU A 49 11.72 5.82 -10.16
C GLU A 49 13.22 5.58 -10.00
N VAL A 50 13.74 5.99 -8.84
CA VAL A 50 15.16 5.82 -8.53
C VAL A 50 15.50 4.35 -8.36
N PHE A 51 14.56 3.53 -7.84
CA PHE A 51 14.71 2.09 -7.69
C PHE A 51 13.57 1.32 -8.38
N ASP A 52 13.91 0.31 -9.16
CA ASP A 52 12.94 -0.55 -9.85
C ASP A 52 12.43 -1.67 -8.93
N HIS A 53 11.15 -1.59 -8.56
CA HIS A 53 10.45 -2.59 -7.75
C HIS A 53 9.68 -3.63 -8.59
N SER A 54 9.75 -3.60 -9.92
CA SER A 54 8.94 -4.44 -10.83
C SER A 54 9.11 -5.94 -10.58
N GLY A 55 10.34 -6.39 -10.29
CA GLY A 55 10.61 -7.79 -9.98
C GLY A 55 9.92 -8.28 -8.71
N PHE A 56 9.84 -7.44 -7.67
CA PHE A 56 9.11 -7.77 -6.46
C PHE A 56 7.60 -7.67 -6.69
N ASN A 57 7.15 -6.67 -7.46
CA ASN A 57 5.75 -6.53 -7.86
C ASN A 57 5.23 -7.81 -8.56
N ALA A 58 5.97 -8.34 -9.52
CA ALA A 58 5.61 -9.57 -10.21
C ALA A 58 5.50 -10.78 -9.24
N LEU A 59 6.40 -10.87 -8.25
CA LEU A 59 6.34 -11.91 -7.21
C LEU A 59 5.11 -11.77 -6.33
N LEU A 60 4.77 -10.54 -5.93
CA LEU A 60 3.58 -10.25 -5.10
C LEU A 60 2.31 -10.60 -5.86
N GLN A 61 2.16 -10.14 -7.09
CA GLN A 61 0.99 -10.42 -7.93
C GLN A 61 0.78 -11.92 -8.17
N LYS A 62 1.86 -12.69 -8.28
CA LYS A 62 1.80 -14.14 -8.48
C LYS A 62 1.45 -14.92 -7.22
N ASN A 63 1.92 -14.48 -6.05
CA ASN A 63 1.98 -15.30 -4.84
C ASN A 63 1.18 -14.72 -3.65
N VAL A 64 0.53 -13.56 -3.82
CA VAL A 64 -0.32 -12.94 -2.81
C VAL A 64 -1.70 -12.70 -3.40
N SER A 65 -2.75 -13.14 -2.71
CA SER A 65 -4.13 -12.91 -3.16
C SER A 65 -4.54 -11.44 -2.99
N PRO A 66 -5.62 -10.97 -3.66
CA PRO A 66 -6.16 -9.62 -3.45
C PRO A 66 -6.58 -9.35 -1.99
N GLU A 67 -6.93 -10.41 -1.25
CA GLU A 67 -7.26 -10.34 0.18
C GLU A 67 -6.01 -10.22 1.06
N GLY A 68 -4.80 -10.49 0.51
CA GLY A 68 -3.52 -10.41 1.20
C GLY A 68 -3.04 -11.73 1.79
N ASN A 69 -3.65 -12.87 1.42
CA ASN A 69 -3.17 -14.20 1.81
C ASN A 69 -1.89 -14.55 1.02
N VAL A 70 -0.89 -15.06 1.72
CA VAL A 70 0.44 -15.29 1.17
C VAL A 70 0.70 -16.76 0.88
N ASN A 71 0.94 -17.12 -0.36
CA ASN A 71 1.35 -18.47 -0.73
C ASN A 71 2.87 -18.66 -0.51
N TYR A 72 3.27 -18.90 0.73
CA TYR A 72 4.68 -19.13 1.08
C TYR A 72 5.30 -20.34 0.38
N LYS A 73 4.51 -21.40 0.06
CA LYS A 73 5.00 -22.54 -0.69
C LYS A 73 5.38 -22.17 -2.13
N ALA A 74 4.60 -21.27 -2.75
CA ALA A 74 4.93 -20.74 -4.06
C ALA A 74 6.12 -19.78 -4.02
N PHE A 75 6.18 -18.87 -3.04
CA PHE A 75 7.38 -18.04 -2.81
C PHE A 75 8.65 -18.88 -2.61
N LYS A 76 8.56 -20.03 -1.92
CA LYS A 76 9.72 -20.93 -1.75
C LYS A 76 10.22 -21.49 -3.07
N LYS A 77 9.33 -21.74 -4.06
CA LYS A 77 9.73 -22.12 -5.43
C LYS A 77 10.38 -20.95 -6.16
N ASP A 78 9.90 -19.73 -5.94
CA ASP A 78 10.41 -18.50 -6.55
C ASP A 78 11.57 -17.87 -5.75
N ARG A 79 12.12 -18.56 -4.77
CA ARG A 79 13.14 -18.00 -3.82
C ARG A 79 14.34 -17.37 -4.50
N THR A 80 14.74 -17.88 -5.67
CA THR A 80 15.87 -17.34 -6.43
C THR A 80 15.56 -15.91 -6.90
N VAL A 81 14.36 -15.69 -7.44
CA VAL A 81 13.92 -14.36 -7.92
C VAL A 81 13.80 -13.39 -6.73
N LEU A 82 13.23 -13.83 -5.60
CA LEU A 82 13.16 -13.03 -4.38
C LEU A 82 14.56 -12.62 -3.89
N ARG A 83 15.53 -13.54 -3.90
CA ARG A 83 16.92 -13.25 -3.51
C ARG A 83 17.61 -12.30 -4.48
N MET A 84 17.34 -12.39 -5.78
CA MET A 84 17.84 -11.42 -6.76
C MET A 84 17.31 -10.00 -6.44
N TYR A 85 16.04 -9.87 -6.08
CA TYR A 85 15.48 -8.59 -5.65
C TYR A 85 16.13 -8.07 -4.36
N LEU A 86 16.27 -8.91 -3.32
CA LEU A 86 16.96 -8.54 -2.08
C LEU A 86 18.41 -8.12 -2.33
N HIS A 87 19.10 -8.79 -3.24
CA HIS A 87 20.45 -8.41 -3.64
C HIS A 87 20.47 -7.08 -4.41
N ALA A 88 19.47 -6.81 -5.25
CA ALA A 88 19.35 -5.52 -5.94
C ALA A 88 19.13 -4.38 -4.96
N LEU A 89 18.27 -4.56 -3.92
CA LEU A 89 18.13 -3.61 -2.81
C LEU A 89 19.50 -3.33 -2.15
N GLY A 90 20.31 -4.37 -1.91
CA GLY A 90 21.61 -4.23 -1.31
C GLY A 90 22.62 -3.43 -2.14
N ARG A 91 22.47 -3.39 -3.45
CA ARG A 91 23.37 -2.64 -4.36
C ARG A 91 23.00 -1.17 -4.53
N LYS A 92 21.77 -0.80 -4.27
CA LYS A 92 21.29 0.59 -4.43
C LYS A 92 20.40 0.97 -3.26
N THR A 93 21.01 1.50 -2.21
CA THR A 93 20.32 1.95 -1.01
C THR A 93 19.93 3.42 -1.08
N PRO A 94 18.90 3.86 -0.34
CA PRO A 94 18.50 5.26 -0.27
C PRO A 94 19.64 6.17 0.16
N THR A 95 19.73 7.33 -0.48
CA THR A 95 20.65 8.42 -0.16
C THR A 95 19.88 9.66 0.29
N GLU A 96 20.57 10.71 0.72
CA GLU A 96 19.99 12.00 1.08
C GLU A 96 19.12 12.58 -0.05
N ASN A 97 19.55 12.38 -1.31
CA ASN A 97 18.89 12.94 -2.50
C ASN A 97 17.59 12.22 -2.89
N TRP A 98 17.26 11.08 -2.25
CA TRP A 98 15.97 10.42 -2.52
C TRP A 98 14.84 11.16 -1.82
N SER A 99 13.71 11.33 -2.50
CA SER A 99 12.50 11.87 -1.91
C SER A 99 12.00 10.99 -0.73
N LYS A 100 11.11 11.56 0.09
CA LYS A 100 10.47 10.80 1.17
C LYS A 100 9.70 9.60 0.61
N GLN A 101 9.01 9.77 -0.51
CA GLN A 101 8.22 8.73 -1.17
C GLN A 101 9.11 7.58 -1.67
N GLU A 102 10.25 7.90 -2.29
CA GLU A 102 11.22 6.89 -2.72
C GLU A 102 11.77 6.09 -1.54
N LYS A 103 12.11 6.78 -0.43
CA LYS A 103 12.59 6.14 0.79
C LYS A 103 11.51 5.25 1.42
N LEU A 104 10.26 5.73 1.49
CA LEU A 104 9.14 4.94 2.01
C LEU A 104 8.92 3.67 1.18
N ALA A 105 8.78 3.80 -0.14
CA ALA A 105 8.57 2.67 -1.04
C ALA A 105 9.69 1.63 -0.91
N TYR A 106 10.94 2.08 -0.92
CA TYR A 106 12.11 1.20 -0.77
C TYR A 106 12.07 0.42 0.55
N TRP A 107 11.90 1.11 1.69
CA TRP A 107 12.02 0.46 3.00
C TRP A 107 10.81 -0.41 3.35
N ILE A 108 9.60 -0.04 2.91
CA ILE A 108 8.40 -0.89 3.06
C ILE A 108 8.56 -2.18 2.24
N ASN A 109 8.95 -2.07 0.97
CA ASN A 109 9.20 -3.24 0.13
C ASN A 109 10.36 -4.10 0.67
N ALA A 110 11.43 -3.48 1.16
CA ALA A 110 12.55 -4.21 1.78
C ALA A 110 12.07 -5.01 3.00
N TYR A 111 11.32 -4.39 3.92
CA TYR A 111 10.75 -5.07 5.09
C TYR A 111 9.89 -6.27 4.68
N ASN A 112 8.96 -6.06 3.76
CA ASN A 112 8.04 -7.10 3.33
C ASN A 112 8.76 -8.25 2.59
N ALA A 113 9.70 -7.95 1.70
CA ALA A 113 10.50 -8.96 1.01
C ALA A 113 11.38 -9.77 1.98
N MET A 114 11.97 -9.10 2.98
CA MET A 114 12.78 -9.73 4.03
C MET A 114 11.93 -10.62 4.95
N THR A 115 10.72 -10.18 5.30
CA THR A 115 9.77 -10.99 6.08
C THR A 115 9.40 -12.27 5.31
N ILE A 116 9.08 -12.17 4.02
CA ILE A 116 8.81 -13.34 3.19
C ILE A 116 10.03 -14.27 3.12
N ASP A 117 11.24 -13.73 2.90
CA ASP A 117 12.48 -14.52 2.86
C ASP A 117 12.74 -15.24 4.20
N LEU A 118 12.47 -14.54 5.33
CA LEU A 118 12.60 -15.15 6.67
C LEU A 118 11.65 -16.34 6.85
N ILE A 119 10.38 -16.20 6.48
CA ILE A 119 9.39 -17.27 6.60
C ILE A 119 9.77 -18.46 5.72
N ILE A 120 10.10 -18.24 4.43
CA ILE A 120 10.41 -19.36 3.51
C ILE A 120 11.72 -20.07 3.84
N ARG A 121 12.66 -19.41 4.52
CA ARG A 121 13.90 -20.04 5.04
C ARG A 121 13.60 -21.02 6.16
N ASN A 122 12.60 -20.74 6.99
CA ASN A 122 12.31 -21.48 8.22
C ASN A 122 11.14 -22.46 8.06
N GLN A 123 10.50 -22.57 6.90
CA GLN A 123 9.42 -23.55 6.66
C GLN A 123 9.89 -24.98 6.79
N PRO A 124 9.07 -25.87 7.44
CA PRO A 124 7.69 -25.65 7.88
C PRO A 124 7.59 -24.97 9.26
N ILE A 125 6.78 -23.93 9.37
CA ILE A 125 6.44 -23.25 10.63
C ILE A 125 4.96 -22.81 10.56
N GLY A 126 4.31 -22.67 11.72
CA GLY A 126 2.95 -22.18 11.86
C GLY A 126 2.87 -20.68 12.18
N SER A 127 3.96 -20.09 12.67
CA SER A 127 4.03 -18.70 13.11
C SER A 127 5.44 -18.14 12.91
N ILE A 128 5.55 -16.83 12.68
CA ILE A 128 6.85 -16.15 12.73
C ILE A 128 7.51 -16.28 14.11
N LYS A 129 6.70 -16.48 15.15
CA LYS A 129 7.20 -16.65 16.54
C LYS A 129 7.86 -18.02 16.78
N ASP A 130 7.72 -18.98 15.88
CA ASP A 130 8.44 -20.25 15.92
C ASP A 130 9.93 -20.07 15.55
N ILE A 131 10.29 -18.90 15.04
CA ILE A 131 11.68 -18.55 14.68
C ILE A 131 12.34 -17.82 15.86
N ASP A 132 13.55 -18.21 16.18
CA ASP A 132 14.33 -17.59 17.26
C ASP A 132 14.65 -16.13 16.93
N ASN A 133 14.22 -15.18 17.78
CA ASN A 133 14.45 -13.73 17.61
C ASN A 133 14.16 -13.22 16.18
N PRO A 134 12.99 -13.48 15.58
CA PRO A 134 12.79 -13.33 14.14
C PRO A 134 13.04 -11.90 13.64
N TRP A 135 12.68 -10.89 14.42
CA TRP A 135 12.88 -9.49 14.03
C TRP A 135 14.33 -9.00 14.15
N LYS A 136 15.16 -9.65 14.96
CA LYS A 136 16.53 -9.22 15.27
C LYS A 136 17.62 -9.99 14.52
N GLN A 137 17.25 -10.98 13.70
CA GLN A 137 18.23 -11.70 12.88
C GLN A 137 18.77 -10.80 11.76
N SER A 138 20.03 -10.40 11.85
CA SER A 138 20.71 -9.57 10.86
C SER A 138 21.15 -10.41 9.67
N LEU A 139 20.21 -10.70 8.76
CA LEU A 139 20.39 -11.64 7.65
C LEU A 139 20.67 -10.97 6.30
N TRP A 140 20.35 -9.68 6.15
CA TRP A 140 20.37 -9.01 4.84
C TRP A 140 21.40 -7.87 4.83
N LYS A 141 22.26 -7.89 3.81
CA LYS A 141 23.29 -6.86 3.61
C LYS A 141 22.78 -5.82 2.63
N LEU A 142 22.63 -4.56 3.08
CA LEU A 142 22.24 -3.42 2.26
C LEU A 142 23.31 -2.34 2.37
N GLY A 143 23.86 -1.87 1.23
CA GLY A 143 24.82 -0.77 1.21
C GLY A 143 26.06 -0.98 2.08
N GLY A 144 26.46 -2.23 2.31
CA GLY A 144 27.62 -2.55 3.17
C GLY A 144 27.29 -2.88 4.63
N ALA A 145 26.12 -2.50 5.15
CA ALA A 145 25.67 -2.80 6.51
C ALA A 145 24.73 -4.01 6.56
N MET A 146 24.69 -4.70 7.70
CA MET A 146 23.73 -5.78 7.96
C MET A 146 22.44 -5.21 8.57
N TYR A 147 21.31 -5.67 8.05
CA TYR A 147 19.97 -5.23 8.48
C TYR A 147 19.13 -6.39 9.00
N ASN A 148 18.19 -6.05 9.86
CA ASN A 148 17.13 -6.90 10.35
C ASN A 148 15.79 -6.14 10.30
N LEU A 149 14.68 -6.84 10.55
CA LEU A 149 13.34 -6.25 10.49
C LEU A 149 13.15 -5.16 11.55
N ASP A 150 13.64 -5.38 12.77
CA ASP A 150 13.57 -4.42 13.89
C ASP A 150 14.24 -3.07 13.53
N THR A 151 15.42 -3.12 12.93
CA THR A 151 16.13 -1.91 12.48
C THR A 151 15.35 -1.15 11.43
N ILE A 152 14.80 -1.84 10.42
CA ILE A 152 14.04 -1.18 9.36
C ILE A 152 12.77 -0.54 9.92
N GLU A 153 12.03 -1.24 10.77
CA GLU A 153 10.80 -0.73 11.36
C GLU A 153 11.07 0.42 12.34
N HIS A 154 11.93 0.18 13.35
CA HIS A 154 12.05 1.10 14.48
C HIS A 154 13.08 2.22 14.28
N GLN A 155 14.14 2.00 13.51
CA GLN A 155 15.19 2.99 13.33
C GLN A 155 15.06 3.76 12.01
N ILE A 156 14.26 3.25 11.05
CA ILE A 156 14.11 3.89 9.75
C ILE A 156 12.65 4.32 9.53
N LEU A 157 11.72 3.38 9.30
CA LEU A 157 10.35 3.69 8.90
C LEU A 157 9.61 4.56 9.92
N ARG A 158 9.66 4.19 11.22
CA ARG A 158 9.03 4.99 12.27
C ARG A 158 9.64 6.39 12.44
N LYS A 159 10.94 6.56 12.09
CA LYS A 159 11.60 7.87 12.07
C LYS A 159 11.14 8.77 10.91
N MET A 160 10.49 8.20 9.91
CA MET A 160 9.89 8.98 8.82
C MET A 160 8.55 9.63 9.20
N GLU A 161 8.06 9.37 10.43
CA GLU A 161 6.92 10.04 11.06
C GLU A 161 5.61 9.94 10.29
N ASP A 162 5.38 8.81 9.64
CA ASP A 162 4.12 8.48 8.99
C ASP A 162 3.52 7.22 9.65
N PRO A 163 2.51 7.35 10.52
CA PRO A 163 1.94 6.20 11.24
C PRO A 163 1.25 5.19 10.31
N ARG A 164 0.95 5.55 9.06
CA ARG A 164 0.34 4.66 8.07
C ARG A 164 1.26 3.50 7.68
N ILE A 165 2.58 3.61 7.93
CA ILE A 165 3.54 2.52 7.69
C ILE A 165 3.16 1.24 8.44
N HIS A 166 2.51 1.37 9.60
CA HIS A 166 2.05 0.22 10.38
C HIS A 166 0.95 -0.61 9.70
N PHE A 167 0.34 -0.09 8.63
CA PHE A 167 -0.64 -0.81 7.82
C PHE A 167 -0.05 -1.31 6.48
N ALA A 168 1.22 -1.00 6.21
CA ALA A 168 1.93 -1.35 4.98
C ALA A 168 3.00 -2.42 5.18
N ILE A 169 3.60 -2.50 6.37
CA ILE A 169 4.56 -3.56 6.71
C ILE A 169 3.82 -4.77 7.29
N ASN A 170 4.18 -5.96 6.80
CA ASN A 170 3.52 -7.21 7.17
C ASN A 170 4.47 -8.13 7.93
N CYS A 171 4.06 -8.55 9.13
CA CYS A 171 4.82 -9.45 10.00
C CYS A 171 4.46 -10.93 9.81
N ALA A 172 3.89 -11.31 8.68
CA ALA A 172 3.48 -12.67 8.34
C ALA A 172 2.42 -13.30 9.25
N SER A 173 1.72 -12.52 10.08
CA SER A 173 0.68 -13.05 10.97
C SER A 173 -0.73 -12.73 10.48
N PHE A 174 -1.71 -13.57 10.86
CA PHE A 174 -3.12 -13.40 10.53
C PHE A 174 -3.67 -12.03 10.98
N SER A 175 -3.32 -11.58 12.18
CA SER A 175 -3.78 -10.30 12.73
C SER A 175 -3.00 -9.09 12.21
N CYS A 176 -1.97 -9.29 11.37
CA CYS A 176 -1.28 -8.21 10.67
C CYS A 176 -2.20 -7.51 9.65
N PRO A 177 -1.93 -6.26 9.31
CA PRO A 177 -2.46 -5.69 8.07
C PRO A 177 -2.11 -6.59 6.89
N VAL A 178 -2.98 -6.62 5.91
CA VAL A 178 -2.79 -7.45 4.72
C VAL A 178 -1.48 -7.11 3.99
N LEU A 179 -0.80 -8.11 3.46
CA LEU A 179 0.27 -7.86 2.52
C LEU A 179 -0.35 -7.42 1.19
N LEU A 180 0.00 -6.22 0.72
CA LEU A 180 -0.46 -5.75 -0.58
C LEU A 180 0.12 -6.64 -1.67
N ASN A 181 -0.69 -7.05 -2.65
CA ASN A 181 -0.25 -7.88 -3.78
C ASN A 181 0.42 -7.08 -4.89
N GLU A 182 0.86 -5.87 -4.60
CA GLU A 182 1.69 -5.02 -5.45
C GLU A 182 2.78 -4.33 -4.65
N ALA A 183 3.88 -4.01 -5.31
CA ALA A 183 4.97 -3.28 -4.68
C ALA A 183 4.62 -1.79 -4.50
N PHE A 184 5.13 -1.19 -3.44
CA PHE A 184 5.07 0.26 -3.26
C PHE A 184 6.01 0.94 -4.26
N THR A 185 5.56 2.05 -4.84
CA THR A 185 6.36 2.90 -5.71
C THR A 185 6.32 4.33 -5.19
N ALA A 186 7.32 5.14 -5.52
CA ALA A 186 7.33 6.53 -5.08
C ALA A 186 6.11 7.32 -5.59
N HIS A 187 5.60 6.94 -6.77
CA HIS A 187 4.41 7.56 -7.37
C HIS A 187 3.12 7.21 -6.62
N SER A 188 2.99 5.99 -6.11
CA SER A 188 1.75 5.45 -5.54
C SER A 188 1.77 5.28 -4.02
N VAL A 189 2.93 5.37 -3.37
CA VAL A 189 3.06 5.02 -1.93
C VAL A 189 2.07 5.77 -1.03
N ASP A 190 1.83 7.05 -1.25
CA ASP A 190 0.90 7.82 -0.43
C ASP A 190 -0.54 7.32 -0.59
N THR A 191 -0.97 7.02 -1.83
CA THR A 191 -2.30 6.48 -2.12
C THR A 191 -2.44 5.04 -1.58
N GLN A 192 -1.39 4.23 -1.70
CA GLN A 192 -1.36 2.87 -1.17
C GLN A 192 -1.44 2.86 0.36
N LEU A 193 -0.68 3.73 1.04
CA LEU A 193 -0.72 3.89 2.49
C LEU A 193 -2.11 4.34 2.98
N GLU A 194 -2.73 5.27 2.28
CA GLU A 194 -4.09 5.74 2.58
C GLU A 194 -5.11 4.60 2.45
N ALA A 195 -5.10 3.90 1.32
CA ALA A 195 -6.01 2.79 1.05
C ALA A 195 -5.86 1.64 2.07
N LEU A 196 -4.63 1.27 2.41
CA LEU A 196 -4.36 0.23 3.41
C LEU A 196 -4.79 0.65 4.82
N THR A 197 -4.63 1.92 5.17
CA THR A 197 -5.09 2.47 6.46
C THR A 197 -6.61 2.40 6.56
N ILE A 198 -7.33 2.86 5.54
CA ILE A 198 -8.80 2.77 5.47
C ILE A 198 -9.24 1.31 5.53
N ARG A 199 -8.62 0.44 4.73
CA ARG A 199 -8.93 -0.99 4.70
C ARG A 199 -8.76 -1.63 6.08
N PHE A 200 -7.62 -1.40 6.75
CA PHE A 200 -7.34 -2.02 8.03
C PHE A 200 -8.27 -1.54 9.15
N ILE A 201 -8.52 -0.23 9.24
CA ILE A 201 -9.37 0.35 10.29
C ILE A 201 -10.82 -0.16 10.17
N ASN A 202 -11.32 -0.32 8.94
CA ASN A 202 -12.69 -0.78 8.69
C ASN A 202 -12.82 -2.30 8.52
N ASP A 203 -11.73 -3.05 8.70
CA ASP A 203 -11.77 -4.52 8.67
C ASP A 203 -12.41 -5.07 9.95
N THR A 204 -13.61 -5.62 9.82
CA THR A 204 -14.40 -6.15 10.93
C THR A 204 -13.80 -7.39 11.57
N GLN A 205 -12.88 -8.09 10.93
CA GLN A 205 -12.14 -9.20 11.53
C GLN A 205 -11.04 -8.71 12.49
N ARG A 206 -10.58 -7.49 12.32
CA ARG A 206 -9.46 -6.89 13.08
C ARG A 206 -9.88 -5.76 13.99
N ASN A 207 -11.08 -5.19 13.78
CA ASN A 207 -11.57 -4.06 14.57
C ASN A 207 -13.10 -4.10 14.63
N THR A 208 -13.66 -3.97 15.82
CA THR A 208 -15.09 -3.74 16.04
C THR A 208 -15.26 -2.30 16.50
N ILE A 209 -15.89 -1.49 15.67
CA ILE A 209 -16.06 -0.05 15.93
C ILE A 209 -17.54 0.28 16.05
N THR A 210 -17.91 0.88 17.18
CA THR A 210 -19.22 1.53 17.39
C THR A 210 -18.99 2.97 17.88
N PRO A 211 -19.99 3.85 17.85
CA PRO A 211 -19.84 5.21 18.35
C PRO A 211 -19.40 5.29 19.81
N GLN A 212 -19.85 4.39 20.68
CA GLN A 212 -19.63 4.44 22.12
C GLN A 212 -18.50 3.54 22.62
N ALA A 213 -18.12 2.53 21.85
CA ALA A 213 -17.08 1.57 22.22
C ALA A 213 -16.37 1.00 21.01
N ILE A 214 -15.06 0.77 21.15
CA ILE A 214 -14.24 0.15 20.13
C ILE A 214 -13.43 -0.99 20.74
N THR A 215 -13.30 -2.10 19.99
CA THR A 215 -12.37 -3.18 20.30
C THR A 215 -11.48 -3.35 19.09
N ILE A 216 -10.24 -2.94 19.18
CA ILE A 216 -9.34 -2.73 18.04
C ILE A 216 -8.06 -3.55 18.16
N SER A 217 -7.35 -3.70 17.05
CA SER A 217 -6.08 -4.43 16.98
C SER A 217 -5.06 -3.93 18.01
N LYS A 218 -4.27 -4.86 18.57
CA LYS A 218 -3.14 -4.53 19.48
C LYS A 218 -2.06 -3.66 18.83
N ILE A 219 -2.01 -3.55 17.51
CA ILE A 219 -1.12 -2.62 16.79
C ILE A 219 -1.30 -1.19 17.32
N PHE A 220 -2.54 -0.74 17.54
CA PHE A 220 -2.83 0.58 18.10
C PHE A 220 -2.36 0.77 19.55
N LYS A 221 -2.20 -0.33 20.30
CA LYS A 221 -1.62 -0.32 21.65
C LYS A 221 -0.09 -0.28 21.60
N TRP A 222 0.52 -1.16 20.80
CA TRP A 222 1.97 -1.28 20.71
C TRP A 222 2.62 -0.04 20.15
N PHE A 223 2.04 0.55 19.13
CA PHE A 223 2.54 1.75 18.43
C PHE A 223 1.76 3.03 18.80
N SER A 224 1.15 3.06 19.98
CA SER A 224 0.26 4.15 20.39
C SER A 224 0.92 5.54 20.34
N LYS A 225 2.23 5.63 20.55
CA LYS A 225 2.98 6.89 20.47
C LYS A 225 2.98 7.47 19.05
N ASP A 226 3.03 6.61 18.03
CA ASP A 226 3.08 7.05 16.63
C ASP A 226 1.71 7.59 16.18
N PHE A 227 0.61 6.91 16.58
CA PHE A 227 -0.75 7.35 16.27
C PHE A 227 -1.21 8.58 17.06
N LYS A 228 -0.60 8.84 18.23
CA LYS A 228 -0.97 9.92 19.14
C LYS A 228 -0.02 11.13 19.08
N LYS A 229 0.89 11.18 18.13
CA LYS A 229 1.92 12.23 18.09
C LYS A 229 1.33 13.64 18.02
N ASN A 230 0.31 13.83 17.18
CA ASN A 230 -0.31 15.15 16.93
C ASN A 230 -1.82 15.20 17.24
N GLN A 231 -2.41 14.11 17.74
CA GLN A 231 -3.84 13.95 17.94
C GLN A 231 -4.13 12.80 18.91
N SER A 232 -5.37 12.66 19.37
CA SER A 232 -5.78 11.47 20.12
C SER A 232 -5.92 10.24 19.18
N LEU A 233 -5.88 9.02 19.76
CA LEU A 233 -6.13 7.80 18.98
C LEU A 233 -7.52 7.81 18.31
N ILE A 234 -8.54 8.33 19.00
CA ILE A 234 -9.90 8.43 18.46
C ILE A 234 -9.95 9.40 17.26
N GLU A 235 -9.24 10.52 17.33
CA GLU A 235 -9.14 11.46 16.21
C GLU A 235 -8.43 10.81 15.01
N PHE A 236 -7.33 10.09 15.23
CA PHE A 236 -6.67 9.32 14.18
C PHE A 236 -7.63 8.31 13.54
N LEU A 237 -8.31 7.49 14.34
CA LEU A 237 -9.27 6.51 13.83
C LEU A 237 -10.42 7.17 13.06
N ASN A 238 -10.94 8.28 13.54
CA ASN A 238 -12.02 9.04 12.90
C ASN A 238 -11.65 9.67 11.56
N THR A 239 -10.36 9.78 11.24
CA THR A 239 -9.90 10.21 9.91
C THR A 239 -10.22 9.15 8.85
N TYR A 240 -10.19 7.86 9.23
CA TYR A 240 -10.27 6.74 8.28
C TYR A 240 -11.47 5.81 8.50
N SER A 241 -12.11 5.89 9.66
CA SER A 241 -13.26 5.04 9.99
C SER A 241 -14.54 5.51 9.31
N THR A 242 -15.32 4.56 8.79
CA THR A 242 -16.68 4.82 8.27
C THR A 242 -17.69 5.10 9.38
N ILE A 243 -17.39 4.71 10.62
CA ILE A 243 -18.24 4.94 11.80
C ILE A 243 -17.61 6.04 12.65
N LYS A 244 -18.36 7.09 12.94
CA LYS A 244 -17.90 8.18 13.81
C LYS A 244 -17.83 7.73 15.27
N ILE A 245 -16.63 7.73 15.84
CA ILE A 245 -16.33 7.33 17.22
C ILE A 245 -16.44 8.56 18.12
N GLN A 246 -17.17 8.46 19.23
CA GLN A 246 -17.28 9.52 20.21
C GLN A 246 -15.95 9.68 20.98
N ARG A 247 -15.63 10.91 21.40
CA ARG A 247 -14.36 11.21 22.11
C ARG A 247 -14.16 10.43 23.40
N ASN A 248 -15.26 10.07 24.09
CA ASN A 248 -15.28 9.30 25.33
C ASN A 248 -15.55 7.81 25.12
N ALA A 249 -15.46 7.31 23.89
CA ALA A 249 -15.69 5.90 23.59
C ALA A 249 -14.73 5.00 24.38
N LYS A 250 -15.26 3.89 24.92
CA LYS A 250 -14.45 2.88 25.60
C LYS A 250 -13.54 2.17 24.59
N ILE A 251 -12.25 2.06 24.92
CA ILE A 251 -11.25 1.42 24.05
C ILE A 251 -10.84 0.09 24.68
N ASN A 252 -11.02 -1.00 23.92
CA ASN A 252 -10.51 -2.32 24.23
C ASN A 252 -9.59 -2.79 23.09
N TYR A 253 -8.81 -3.84 23.34
CA TYR A 253 -7.89 -4.41 22.35
C TYR A 253 -8.16 -5.90 22.16
N LEU A 254 -8.25 -6.32 20.90
CA LEU A 254 -8.38 -7.74 20.53
C LEU A 254 -7.11 -8.52 20.87
N ASP A 255 -7.26 -9.82 21.08
CA ASP A 255 -6.11 -10.70 21.07
C ASP A 255 -5.49 -10.79 19.68
N TYR A 256 -4.18 -10.99 19.63
CA TYR A 256 -3.43 -11.00 18.38
C TYR A 256 -3.12 -12.44 17.97
N ASN A 257 -3.67 -12.85 16.84
CA ASN A 257 -3.41 -14.15 16.24
C ASN A 257 -2.09 -14.10 15.45
N TRP A 258 -1.11 -14.90 15.89
CA TRP A 258 0.22 -14.99 15.30
C TRP A 258 0.37 -16.11 14.26
N GLU A 259 -0.69 -16.89 13.98
CA GLU A 259 -0.68 -17.85 12.88
C GLU A 259 -0.33 -17.16 11.56
N LEU A 260 0.32 -17.89 10.65
CA LEU A 260 0.68 -17.32 9.35
C LEU A 260 -0.57 -16.85 8.57
N ASN A 261 -0.40 -15.77 7.81
CA ASN A 261 -1.39 -15.17 6.92
C ASN A 261 -1.43 -15.87 5.54
N ASN A 262 -1.45 -17.20 5.53
CA ASN A 262 -1.41 -18.05 4.35
C ASN A 262 -2.77 -18.70 4.01
#